data_7ffe4f84e07f800a10bacdf67a718e8a
#
_entry.id   7ffe4f84e07f800a10bacdf67a718e8a
#
_cell.length_a   1.000
_cell.length_b   1.000
_cell.length_c   1.000
_cell.angle_alpha   90.00
_cell.angle_beta   90.00
_cell.angle_gamma   90.00
#
_symmetry.space_group_name_H-M   'P 1'
#
loop_
_entity.id
_entity.type
_entity.pdbx_description
1 polymer ?
#
loop_
_entity_poly.entity_id
_entity_poly.type
_entity_poly.pdbx_seq_one_letter_code
_entity_poly.pdbx_strand_id
1 'polypeptide(L)'
;MGCAPISNYGGAQPGQPQQPAVDPGRYEARWGAFALSDTTTDAGVAADEVSRSAAVATALGKCSRNGVKDCRVILDYSSQCAAWVVPPADVPGAKVGLGVGKTTEAVIGDGLMKCKPAAGGTCTVAYSGCSLPKYIR
;
A
#
# COMPACT_ATOMS: atom_id res chain seq x y z
N MET A 1 24.39 -39.10 26.23
CA MET A 1 24.47 -38.75 26.03
C MET A 1 24.37 -38.44 25.73
N GLY A 2 24.10 -38.52 25.58
CA GLY A 2 23.96 -38.06 25.36
C GLY A 2 23.70 -37.78 24.92
N CYS A 3 23.39 -38.08 25.21
CA CYS A 3 23.22 -37.56 24.91
C CYS A 3 23.02 -37.40 24.36
N ALA A 4 22.57 -37.78 24.48
CA ALA A 4 22.46 -37.41 24.15
C ALA A 4 22.28 -37.04 23.65
N PRO A 5 21.96 -37.02 23.62
CA PRO A 5 21.83 -36.47 23.26
C PRO A 5 21.58 -35.88 22.85
N ILE A 6 21.37 -35.64 22.76
CA ILE A 6 21.27 -34.97 22.38
C ILE A 6 21.07 -34.52 21.61
N SER A 7 20.90 -34.61 21.48
CA SER A 7 20.80 -34.13 20.76
C SER A 7 20.56 -33.63 20.10
N ASN A 8 20.33 -33.68 20.22
CA ASN A 8 20.14 -33.15 19.69
C ASN A 8 19.89 -32.52 19.33
N TYR A 9 19.55 -32.44 19.51
CA TYR A 9 19.13 -31.82 19.26
C TYR A 9 18.90 -31.19 18.47
N GLY A 10 18.58 -31.08 18.22
CA GLY A 10 18.28 -30.60 17.58
C GLY A 10 17.58 -30.44 16.86
N GLY A 11 17.25 -30.50 16.73
CA GLY A 11 16.59 -30.38 16.18
C GLY A 11 15.85 -30.64 15.79
N ALA A 12 15.54 -30.82 15.77
CA ALA A 12 14.79 -31.17 15.48
C ALA A 12 14.71 -31.80 15.50
N GLN A 13 14.53 -32.03 15.90
CA GLN A 13 14.32 -32.59 16.01
C GLN A 13 13.97 -33.22 15.56
N PRO A 14 14.30 -33.40 15.34
CA PRO A 14 13.73 -34.04 14.84
C PRO A 14 12.76 -34.31 15.29
N GLY A 15 12.62 -34.42 15.44
CA GLY A 15 11.81 -34.71 15.75
C GLY A 15 10.88 -34.31 16.24
N GLN A 16 10.84 -33.68 16.15
CA GLN A 16 9.96 -33.17 16.53
C GLN A 16 8.92 -33.41 15.81
N PRO A 17 8.31 -33.81 16.18
CA PRO A 17 7.28 -34.18 15.57
C PRO A 17 6.47 -33.16 15.33
N GLN A 18 6.30 -33.05 14.59
CA GLN A 18 5.66 -32.22 14.26
C GLN A 18 4.43 -32.18 14.67
N GLN A 19 4.07 -31.38 15.14
CA GLN A 19 2.93 -31.09 15.35
C GLN A 19 2.16 -31.12 14.27
N PRO A 20 1.30 -31.83 14.19
CA PRO A 20 0.56 -31.87 13.08
C PRO A 20 -0.15 -30.74 12.99
N ALA A 21 0.11 -30.38 12.28
CA ALA A 21 -0.71 -29.70 11.86
C ALA A 21 -1.31 -28.62 12.33
N VAL A 22 -0.91 -28.10 13.16
CA VAL A 22 -1.52 -26.89 13.47
C VAL A 22 -0.83 -25.86 12.69
N ASP A 23 -1.42 -25.40 11.66
CA ASP A 23 -0.89 -24.26 10.94
C ASP A 23 -1.07 -23.06 11.85
N PRO A 24 0.00 -22.46 12.33
CA PRO A 24 -0.13 -21.31 13.22
C PRO A 24 -0.64 -20.06 12.51
N GLY A 25 -0.80 -20.12 11.19
CA GLY A 25 -1.18 -18.94 10.43
C GLY A 25 0.02 -18.08 10.07
N ARG A 26 -0.22 -17.12 9.23
CA ARG A 26 0.83 -16.22 8.75
C ARG A 26 0.21 -14.93 8.27
N TYR A 27 1.02 -13.90 8.18
CA TYR A 27 0.60 -12.65 7.57
C TYR A 27 1.00 -12.64 6.10
N GLU A 28 0.10 -12.20 5.26
CA GLU A 28 0.38 -12.01 3.84
C GLU A 28 0.30 -10.54 3.51
N ALA A 29 1.23 -10.08 2.69
CA ALA A 29 1.27 -8.69 2.28
C ALA A 29 0.03 -8.33 1.48
N ARG A 30 -0.40 -7.10 1.61
CA ARG A 30 -1.46 -6.54 0.79
C ARG A 30 -0.93 -5.28 0.13
N TRP A 31 -1.45 -5.00 -1.05
CA TRP A 31 -0.93 -3.95 -1.91
C TRP A 31 -2.00 -2.92 -2.24
N GLY A 32 -1.57 -1.69 -2.40
CA GLY A 32 -2.40 -0.62 -2.89
C GLY A 32 -1.70 0.13 -3.99
N ALA A 33 -2.44 0.92 -4.74
CA ALA A 33 -1.88 1.74 -5.81
C ALA A 33 -2.79 2.93 -6.08
N PHE A 34 -2.18 4.01 -6.53
CA PHE A 34 -2.89 5.21 -7.01
C PHE A 34 -2.52 5.42 -8.46
N ALA A 35 -3.51 5.71 -9.29
CA ALA A 35 -3.31 6.04 -10.70
C ALA A 35 -4.01 7.35 -11.02
N LEU A 36 -3.45 8.10 -11.95
CA LEU A 36 -3.94 9.43 -12.29
C LEU A 36 -3.77 9.64 -13.77
N SER A 37 -4.76 10.30 -14.40
CA SER A 37 -4.64 10.78 -15.77
C SER A 37 -3.79 12.04 -15.80
N ASP A 38 -2.96 12.17 -16.81
CA ASP A 38 -2.15 13.37 -16.99
C ASP A 38 -2.94 14.52 -17.61
N THR A 39 -4.08 14.26 -18.20
CA THR A 39 -4.82 15.29 -18.93
C THR A 39 -6.21 15.57 -18.37
N THR A 40 -6.72 14.70 -17.49
CA THR A 40 -8.02 14.89 -16.87
C THR A 40 -7.90 14.74 -15.37
N THR A 41 -9.03 14.84 -14.67
CA THR A 41 -9.02 14.59 -13.22
C THR A 41 -9.38 13.13 -12.89
N ASP A 42 -9.44 12.26 -13.89
CA ASP A 42 -9.74 10.87 -13.62
C ASP A 42 -8.62 10.22 -12.83
N ALA A 43 -9.00 9.40 -11.88
CA ALA A 43 -8.06 8.76 -10.97
C ALA A 43 -8.61 7.42 -10.54
N GLY A 44 -7.74 6.56 -10.05
CA GLY A 44 -8.14 5.27 -9.53
C GLY A 44 -7.31 4.90 -8.32
N VAL A 45 -7.95 4.24 -7.38
CA VAL A 45 -7.32 3.80 -6.14
C VAL A 45 -7.60 2.32 -5.96
N ALA A 46 -6.58 1.57 -5.60
CA ALA A 46 -6.70 0.17 -5.22
C ALA A 46 -6.15 -0.01 -3.81
N ALA A 47 -6.75 -0.91 -3.05
CA ALA A 47 -6.29 -1.22 -1.70
C ALA A 47 -6.57 -2.69 -1.41
N ASP A 48 -5.79 -3.25 -0.51
CA ASP A 48 -5.96 -4.63 -0.05
C ASP A 48 -5.90 -5.68 -1.15
N GLU A 49 -5.15 -5.42 -2.19
CA GLU A 49 -4.96 -6.38 -3.27
C GLU A 49 -3.89 -7.40 -2.89
N VAL A 50 -3.97 -8.56 -3.50
CA VAL A 50 -3.08 -9.67 -3.14
C VAL A 50 -1.68 -9.52 -3.74
N SER A 51 -1.50 -8.67 -4.73
CA SER A 51 -0.20 -8.48 -5.37
C SER A 51 -0.08 -7.07 -5.91
N ARG A 52 1.15 -6.67 -6.21
CA ARG A 52 1.40 -5.39 -6.83
C ARG A 52 0.72 -5.30 -8.19
N SER A 53 0.81 -6.35 -8.99
CA SER A 53 0.20 -6.32 -10.32
C SER A 53 -1.32 -6.21 -10.24
N ALA A 54 -1.94 -6.86 -9.25
CA ALA A 54 -3.38 -6.74 -9.04
C ALA A 54 -3.76 -5.30 -8.64
N ALA A 55 -2.98 -4.70 -7.74
CA ALA A 55 -3.25 -3.33 -7.31
C ALA A 55 -3.10 -2.35 -8.47
N VAL A 56 -2.04 -2.50 -9.25
CA VAL A 56 -1.81 -1.64 -10.41
C VAL A 56 -2.94 -1.78 -11.43
N ALA A 57 -3.34 -3.01 -11.74
CA ALA A 57 -4.41 -3.25 -12.69
C ALA A 57 -5.73 -2.63 -12.22
N THR A 58 -6.04 -2.79 -10.94
CA THR A 58 -7.27 -2.22 -10.38
C THR A 58 -7.26 -0.69 -10.43
N ALA A 59 -6.15 -0.09 -10.02
CA ALA A 59 -6.05 1.37 -10.01
C ALA A 59 -6.15 1.94 -11.43
N LEU A 60 -5.43 1.35 -12.38
CA LEU A 60 -5.47 1.78 -13.77
C LEU A 60 -6.86 1.59 -14.37
N GLY A 61 -7.52 0.47 -14.06
CA GLY A 61 -8.87 0.21 -14.56
C GLY A 61 -9.87 1.24 -14.07
N LYS A 62 -9.77 1.61 -12.80
CA LYS A 62 -10.68 2.62 -12.23
C LYS A 62 -10.38 4.01 -12.82
N CYS A 63 -9.11 4.33 -13.01
CA CYS A 63 -8.73 5.60 -13.61
C CYS A 63 -9.25 5.74 -15.03
N SER A 64 -9.20 4.67 -15.81
CA SER A 64 -9.58 4.71 -17.22
C SER A 64 -11.04 4.39 -17.47
N ARG A 65 -11.86 4.36 -16.44
CA ARG A 65 -13.26 3.95 -16.55
C ARG A 65 -14.05 4.80 -17.56
N ASN A 66 -13.71 6.06 -17.69
CA ASN A 66 -14.41 6.96 -18.61
C ASN A 66 -13.72 7.04 -19.98
N GLY A 67 -12.91 6.06 -20.33
CA GLY A 67 -12.28 6.02 -21.63
C GLY A 67 -10.97 6.78 -21.72
N VAL A 68 -10.46 7.27 -20.61
CA VAL A 68 -9.19 7.98 -20.58
C VAL A 68 -8.06 6.99 -20.86
N LYS A 69 -7.10 7.39 -21.68
CA LYS A 69 -6.04 6.48 -22.12
C LYS A 69 -4.66 6.79 -21.56
N ASP A 70 -4.51 7.83 -20.79
CA ASP A 70 -3.21 8.25 -20.30
C ASP A 70 -3.04 8.06 -18.80
N CYS A 71 -3.81 7.18 -18.19
CA CYS A 71 -3.66 6.90 -16.77
C CYS A 71 -2.33 6.22 -16.49
N ARG A 72 -1.67 6.64 -15.44
CA ARG A 72 -0.42 6.03 -15.01
C ARG A 72 -0.42 5.90 -13.50
N VAL A 73 0.32 4.92 -13.01
CA VAL A 73 0.45 4.71 -11.57
C VAL A 73 1.40 5.76 -11.03
N ILE A 74 0.98 6.46 -10.00
CA ILE A 74 1.80 7.47 -9.34
C ILE A 74 2.36 6.97 -8.02
N LEU A 75 1.79 5.91 -7.47
CA LEU A 75 2.29 5.29 -6.23
C LEU A 75 1.78 3.87 -6.15
N ASP A 76 2.64 2.95 -5.75
CA ASP A 76 2.19 1.66 -5.25
C ASP A 76 2.87 1.40 -3.90
N TYR A 77 2.22 0.64 -3.05
CA TYR A 77 2.72 0.42 -1.69
C TYR A 77 2.21 -0.91 -1.17
N SER A 78 2.92 -1.43 -0.19
CA SER A 78 2.60 -2.73 0.38
C SER A 78 2.72 -2.69 1.90
N SER A 79 1.76 -3.29 2.57
CA SER A 79 1.81 -3.52 4.03
C SER A 79 1.94 -2.24 4.84
N GLN A 80 1.33 -1.17 4.37
CA GLN A 80 1.38 0.12 5.06
C GLN A 80 0.20 0.96 4.64
N CYS A 81 0.14 2.18 5.17
CA CYS A 81 -0.87 3.15 4.82
C CYS A 81 -0.33 4.14 3.79
N ALA A 82 -1.22 4.79 3.07
CA ALA A 82 -0.83 5.80 2.10
C ALA A 82 -1.87 6.92 2.10
N ALA A 83 -1.45 8.11 1.73
CA ALA A 83 -2.34 9.24 1.57
C ALA A 83 -2.02 9.96 0.27
N TRP A 84 -3.06 10.53 -0.30
CA TRP A 84 -2.97 11.30 -1.53
C TRP A 84 -3.59 12.66 -1.24
N VAL A 85 -2.76 13.67 -1.24
CA VAL A 85 -3.16 15.04 -0.89
C VAL A 85 -3.01 15.88 -2.15
N VAL A 86 -4.05 16.62 -2.47
CA VAL A 86 -4.09 17.37 -3.73
C VAL A 86 -4.21 18.86 -3.49
N PRO A 87 -3.55 19.67 -4.33
CA PRO A 87 -3.74 21.11 -4.31
C PRO A 87 -5.04 21.46 -5.04
N PRO A 88 -5.46 22.73 -4.99
CA PRO A 88 -6.59 23.18 -5.78
C PRO A 88 -6.39 22.84 -7.24
N ALA A 89 -7.47 22.41 -7.91
CA ALA A 89 -7.37 21.72 -9.19
C ALA A 89 -6.74 22.50 -10.30
N ASP A 90 -6.89 23.68 -10.53
CA ASP A 90 -6.44 24.35 -11.73
C ASP A 90 -5.36 25.38 -11.47
N VAL A 91 -4.52 25.14 -10.50
CA VAL A 91 -3.46 26.07 -10.15
C VAL A 91 -2.15 25.60 -10.78
N PRO A 92 -1.56 26.36 -11.68
CA PRO A 92 -0.32 25.96 -12.32
C PRO A 92 0.82 25.84 -11.33
N GLY A 93 1.67 24.84 -11.54
CA GLY A 93 2.84 24.64 -10.70
C GLY A 93 2.58 23.95 -9.38
N ALA A 94 1.34 23.64 -9.08
CA ALA A 94 1.01 22.91 -7.85
C ALA A 94 1.39 21.45 -7.97
N LYS A 95 1.70 20.82 -6.83
CA LYS A 95 2.13 19.43 -6.82
C LYS A 95 1.36 18.65 -5.77
N VAL A 96 0.96 17.43 -6.12
CA VAL A 96 0.33 16.55 -5.15
C VAL A 96 1.34 16.12 -4.11
N GLY A 97 0.86 15.75 -2.93
CA GLY A 97 1.67 15.17 -1.89
C GLY A 97 1.26 13.73 -1.65
N LEU A 98 2.23 12.83 -1.67
CA LEU A 98 1.99 11.42 -1.41
C LEU A 98 2.71 11.03 -0.14
N GLY A 99 2.00 10.41 0.78
CA GLY A 99 2.59 9.92 2.02
C GLY A 99 2.43 8.42 2.13
N VAL A 100 3.45 7.76 2.64
CA VAL A 100 3.44 6.32 2.86
C VAL A 100 4.02 6.08 4.24
N GLY A 101 3.40 5.22 5.01
CA GLY A 101 3.88 4.95 6.38
C GLY A 101 2.97 4.01 7.13
N LYS A 102 3.12 4.01 8.45
CA LYS A 102 2.48 3.01 9.29
C LYS A 102 1.08 3.38 9.75
N THR A 103 0.75 4.65 9.80
CA THR A 103 -0.55 5.08 10.31
C THR A 103 -1.17 6.09 9.36
N THR A 104 -2.49 6.18 9.41
CA THR A 104 -3.23 7.15 8.61
C THR A 104 -2.81 8.58 8.94
N GLU A 105 -2.65 8.88 10.23
CA GLU A 105 -2.27 10.24 10.65
C GLU A 105 -0.90 10.63 10.11
N ALA A 106 0.06 9.69 10.18
CA ALA A 106 1.41 9.98 9.73
C ALA A 106 1.45 10.23 8.22
N VAL A 107 0.71 9.43 7.43
CA VAL A 107 0.76 9.59 5.98
C VAL A 107 0.01 10.83 5.51
N ILE A 108 -1.07 11.20 6.19
CA ILE A 108 -1.76 12.45 5.89
C ILE A 108 -0.85 13.63 6.17
N GLY A 109 -0.19 13.63 7.33
CA GLY A 109 0.75 14.70 7.66
C GLY A 109 1.88 14.82 6.65
N ASP A 110 2.43 13.67 6.24
CA ASP A 110 3.50 13.64 5.25
C ASP A 110 3.01 14.16 3.89
N GLY A 111 1.83 13.73 3.45
CA GLY A 111 1.25 14.20 2.21
C GLY A 111 0.98 15.70 2.22
N LEU A 112 0.47 16.21 3.34
CA LEU A 112 0.22 17.64 3.47
C LEU A 112 1.53 18.45 3.40
N MET A 113 2.60 17.94 4.01
CA MET A 113 3.89 18.61 3.93
C MET A 113 4.45 18.64 2.51
N LYS A 114 4.19 17.60 1.75
CA LYS A 114 4.71 17.48 0.39
C LYS A 114 3.83 18.15 -0.66
N CYS A 115 2.57 18.36 -0.35
CA CYS A 115 1.67 19.03 -1.27
C CYS A 115 2.04 20.51 -1.39
N LYS A 116 2.14 20.99 -2.61
CA LYS A 116 2.54 22.38 -2.86
C LYS A 116 1.43 23.10 -3.60
N PRO A 117 0.55 23.78 -2.84
CA PRO A 117 -0.41 24.62 -3.50
C PRO A 117 0.33 25.86 -4.01
N ALA A 118 0.07 26.27 -5.20
CA ALA A 118 0.64 27.53 -5.61
C ALA A 118 -0.11 28.63 -4.87
N ALA A 119 0.58 29.70 -4.61
CA ALA A 119 0.07 30.95 -4.09
C ALA A 119 -1.29 30.90 -3.37
N GLY A 120 -1.27 30.64 -2.12
CA GLY A 120 -2.44 30.85 -1.29
C GLY A 120 -3.51 29.79 -1.30
N GLY A 121 -3.29 28.70 -2.02
CA GLY A 121 -4.26 27.62 -2.01
C GLY A 121 -4.07 26.70 -0.81
N THR A 122 -5.03 25.83 -0.57
CA THR A 122 -4.99 24.85 0.50
C THR A 122 -5.04 23.46 -0.08
N CYS A 123 -4.16 22.58 0.37
CA CYS A 123 -4.17 21.18 -0.03
C CYS A 123 -5.25 20.42 0.72
N THR A 124 -5.87 19.46 0.03
CA THR A 124 -6.96 18.66 0.57
C THR A 124 -6.60 17.19 0.46
N VAL A 125 -6.95 16.41 1.47
CA VAL A 125 -6.75 14.96 1.42
C VAL A 125 -7.77 14.37 0.46
N ALA A 126 -7.30 13.83 -0.66
CA ALA A 126 -8.18 13.19 -1.64
C ALA A 126 -8.47 11.75 -1.24
N TYR A 127 -7.52 11.07 -0.63
CA TYR A 127 -7.68 9.69 -0.21
C TYR A 127 -6.66 9.36 0.86
N SER A 128 -7.05 8.54 1.81
CA SER A 128 -6.12 7.91 2.73
C SER A 128 -6.65 6.53 3.08
N GLY A 129 -5.76 5.58 3.23
CA GLY A 129 -6.16 4.22 3.57
C GLY A 129 -4.94 3.36 3.77
N CYS A 130 -5.18 2.15 4.23
CA CYS A 130 -4.12 1.22 4.56
C CYS A 130 -4.33 -0.10 3.85
N SER A 131 -3.23 -0.72 3.41
CA SER A 131 -3.24 -2.08 2.87
C SER A 131 -2.33 -2.89 3.78
N LEU A 132 -2.81 -3.15 4.98
CA LEU A 132 -2.03 -3.84 6.00
C LEU A 132 -1.97 -5.34 5.71
N PRO A 133 -0.93 -6.01 6.19
CA PRO A 133 -0.83 -7.46 6.00
C PRO A 133 -2.05 -8.14 6.58
N LYS A 134 -2.51 -9.17 5.90
CA LYS A 134 -3.68 -9.91 6.33
C LYS A 134 -3.25 -11.21 6.96
N TYR A 135 -3.82 -11.53 8.10
CA TYR A 135 -3.55 -12.78 8.77
C TYR A 135 -4.32 -13.91 8.10
N ILE A 136 -3.61 -14.93 7.67
CA ILE A 136 -4.18 -16.09 7.00
C ILE A 136 -3.92 -17.31 7.89
N ARG A 137 -4.96 -18.08 8.09
CA ARG A 137 -4.84 -19.26 8.92
C ARG A 137 -4.99 -20.52 8.10
#